data_99dfdfcb384e37c80a8197837a793b3b
#
_entry.id   99dfdfcb384e37c80a8197837a793b3b
#
_cell.length_a   1.000
_cell.length_b   1.000
_cell.length_c   1.000
_cell.angle_alpha   90.00
_cell.angle_beta   90.00
_cell.angle_gamma   90.00
#
_symmetry.space_group_name_H-M   'P 1'
#
loop_
_entity.id
_entity.type
_entity.pdbx_description
1 polymer ?
#
loop_
_entity_poly.entity_id
_entity_poly.type
_entity_poly.pdbx_seq_one_letter_code
_entity_poly.pdbx_strand_id
1 'polypeptide(L)'
;MKKKLHEALRDRRLVCDGAMGTQLMLAGLEQGGCGEHWNLSHRERVLEIQRRYANAGADCVITNTFGGSRTMLKRHGHEADLRAINQAGVRIAREAFEGREGRSEERRVGKECRSRWSPYH
;
A
#
# COMPACT_ATOMS: atom_id res chain seq x y z
N MET A 1 -2.64 21.38 -6.69
CA MET A 1 -3.46 20.73 -7.71
C MET A 1 -3.05 19.29 -7.92
N LYS A 2 -4.02 18.42 -8.08
CA LYS A 2 -3.72 17.01 -8.35
C LYS A 2 -3.18 16.81 -9.75
N LYS A 3 -2.11 16.04 -9.87
CA LYS A 3 -1.55 15.62 -11.12
C LYS A 3 -1.90 14.15 -11.33
N LYS A 4 -2.48 13.83 -12.46
CA LYS A 4 -2.82 12.44 -12.76
C LYS A 4 -1.58 11.64 -13.04
N LEU A 5 -1.64 10.33 -12.80
CA LEU A 5 -0.49 9.45 -12.96
C LEU A 5 0.14 9.57 -14.34
N HIS A 6 -0.67 9.51 -15.39
CA HIS A 6 -0.13 9.60 -16.75
C HIS A 6 0.50 10.95 -17.07
N GLU A 7 0.00 12.03 -16.47
CA GLU A 7 0.60 13.34 -16.62
C GLU A 7 1.96 13.41 -15.95
N ALA A 8 2.06 12.85 -14.74
CA ALA A 8 3.32 12.81 -14.02
C ALA A 8 4.36 11.99 -14.77
N LEU A 9 3.94 10.88 -15.38
CA LEU A 9 4.84 10.03 -16.14
C LEU A 9 5.39 10.68 -17.40
N ARG A 10 4.69 11.67 -17.97
CA ARG A 10 5.20 12.45 -19.08
C ARG A 10 6.34 13.37 -18.66
N ASP A 11 6.26 13.88 -17.43
CA ASP A 11 7.20 14.86 -16.93
C ASP A 11 8.49 14.21 -16.39
N ARG A 12 8.36 13.04 -15.79
CA ARG A 12 9.50 12.38 -15.17
C ARG A 12 9.23 10.91 -14.92
N ARG A 13 10.27 10.20 -14.59
CA ARG A 13 10.15 8.81 -14.15
C ARG A 13 9.65 8.80 -12.70
N LEU A 14 8.79 7.85 -12.39
CA LEU A 14 8.29 7.65 -11.03
C LEU A 14 8.94 6.42 -10.45
N VAL A 15 9.29 6.52 -9.18
CA VAL A 15 9.90 5.40 -8.45
C VAL A 15 8.82 4.77 -7.57
N CYS A 16 8.59 3.47 -7.79
CA CYS A 16 7.67 2.71 -6.96
C CYS A 16 8.43 2.08 -5.80
N ASP A 17 7.65 1.65 -4.80
CA ASP A 17 8.21 0.93 -3.67
C ASP A 17 8.71 -0.46 -4.08
N GLY A 18 9.33 -1.14 -3.14
CA GLY A 18 9.85 -2.48 -3.35
C GLY A 18 9.02 -3.55 -2.63
N ALA A 19 9.70 -4.57 -2.15
CA ALA A 19 9.06 -5.74 -1.55
C ALA A 19 8.20 -5.38 -0.34
N MET A 20 7.04 -6.02 -0.25
CA MET A 20 6.18 -5.93 0.92
C MET A 20 6.27 -7.21 1.74
N GLY A 21 6.17 -8.37 1.10
CA GLY A 21 6.18 -9.65 1.79
C GLY A 21 7.42 -9.84 2.67
N THR A 22 8.60 -9.57 2.12
CA THR A 22 9.84 -9.66 2.86
C THR A 22 9.86 -8.71 4.05
N GLN A 23 9.39 -7.48 3.84
CA GLN A 23 9.33 -6.48 4.91
C GLN A 23 8.39 -6.91 6.02
N LEU A 24 7.25 -7.50 5.67
CA LEU A 24 6.30 -8.00 6.65
C LEU A 24 6.92 -9.13 7.48
N MET A 25 7.65 -10.03 6.84
CA MET A 25 8.34 -11.11 7.54
C MET A 25 9.41 -10.59 8.48
N LEU A 26 10.16 -9.58 8.05
CA LEU A 26 11.15 -8.94 8.92
C LEU A 26 10.50 -8.24 10.10
N ALA A 27 9.27 -7.80 9.95
CA ALA A 27 8.51 -7.17 11.02
C ALA A 27 7.81 -8.18 11.94
N GLY A 28 7.91 -9.48 11.62
CA GLY A 28 7.38 -10.53 12.48
C GLY A 28 6.27 -11.39 11.89
N LEU A 29 5.92 -11.19 10.63
CA LEU A 29 4.91 -12.04 10.00
C LEU A 29 5.46 -13.45 9.81
N GLU A 30 4.69 -14.44 10.25
CA GLU A 30 5.07 -15.83 10.10
C GLU A 30 5.03 -16.24 8.63
N GLN A 31 5.91 -17.14 8.25
CA GLN A 31 5.90 -17.71 6.92
C GLN A 31 4.55 -18.39 6.67
N GLY A 32 3.93 -18.07 5.54
CA GLY A 32 2.60 -18.58 5.23
C GLY A 32 1.46 -17.80 5.88
N GLY A 33 1.77 -16.78 6.67
CA GLY A 33 0.76 -15.94 7.28
C GLY A 33 0.11 -14.99 6.29
N CYS A 34 -1.03 -14.43 6.68
CA CYS A 34 -1.78 -13.50 5.87
C CYS A 34 -1.34 -12.07 6.15
N GLY A 35 -0.43 -11.54 5.32
CA GLY A 35 0.07 -10.18 5.49
C GLY A 35 -1.00 -9.12 5.30
N GLU A 36 -2.01 -9.40 4.49
CA GLU A 36 -3.09 -8.46 4.25
C GLU A 36 -3.96 -8.25 5.49
N HIS A 37 -4.13 -9.28 6.30
CA HIS A 37 -4.87 -9.16 7.54
C HIS A 37 -4.18 -8.22 8.53
N TRP A 38 -2.87 -8.02 8.38
CA TRP A 38 -2.13 -7.07 9.20
C TRP A 38 -2.60 -5.62 8.99
N ASN A 39 -3.31 -5.34 7.91
CA ASN A 39 -3.93 -4.04 7.74
C ASN A 39 -4.90 -3.72 8.88
N LEU A 40 -5.46 -4.74 9.52
CA LEU A 40 -6.35 -4.60 10.66
C LEU A 40 -5.64 -4.91 11.99
N SER A 41 -4.91 -6.02 12.04
CA SER A 41 -4.34 -6.51 13.30
C SER A 41 -3.01 -5.85 13.68
N HIS A 42 -2.21 -5.46 12.70
CA HIS A 42 -0.88 -4.87 12.92
C HIS A 42 -0.68 -3.65 12.03
N ARG A 43 -1.67 -2.79 12.04
CA ARG A 43 -1.75 -1.62 11.17
C ARG A 43 -0.48 -0.76 11.23
N GLU A 44 0.03 -0.53 12.42
CA GLU A 44 1.20 0.33 12.60
C GLU A 44 2.45 -0.24 11.93
N ARG A 45 2.59 -1.56 11.92
CA ARG A 45 3.73 -2.20 11.27
C ARG A 45 3.68 -2.03 9.75
N VAL A 46 2.49 -2.20 9.17
CA VAL A 46 2.30 -2.00 7.73
C VAL A 46 2.55 -0.54 7.37
N LEU A 47 2.01 0.37 8.16
CA LEU A 47 2.18 1.81 7.95
C LEU A 47 3.67 2.20 8.00
N GLU A 48 4.41 1.67 8.97
CA GLU A 48 5.83 1.97 9.10
C GLU A 48 6.61 1.51 7.87
N ILE A 49 6.31 0.32 7.36
CA ILE A 49 6.97 -0.19 6.16
C ILE A 49 6.74 0.77 4.99
N GLN A 50 5.51 1.19 4.78
CA GLN A 50 5.18 2.07 3.68
C GLN A 50 5.74 3.48 3.86
N ARG A 51 5.79 3.96 5.10
CA ARG A 51 6.44 5.25 5.39
C ARG A 51 7.93 5.21 5.10
N ARG A 52 8.59 4.10 5.38
CA ARG A 52 10.01 3.99 5.07
C ARG A 52 10.26 4.07 3.57
N TYR A 53 9.41 3.43 2.77
CA TYR A 53 9.51 3.56 1.32
C TYR A 53 9.24 4.99 0.87
N ALA A 54 8.21 5.61 1.40
CA ALA A 54 7.87 6.99 1.06
C ALA A 54 9.01 7.94 1.43
N ASN A 55 9.59 7.77 2.62
CA ASN A 55 10.67 8.62 3.09
C ASN A 55 11.98 8.38 2.32
N ALA A 56 12.16 7.18 1.80
CA ALA A 56 13.34 6.86 1.00
C ALA A 56 13.26 7.45 -0.41
N GLY A 57 12.13 8.03 -0.79
CA GLY A 57 11.98 8.68 -2.07
C GLY A 57 11.02 8.03 -3.05
N ALA A 58 10.28 7.01 -2.63
CA ALA A 58 9.28 6.41 -3.50
C ALA A 58 8.18 7.42 -3.82
N ASP A 59 7.81 7.49 -5.08
CA ASP A 59 6.73 8.35 -5.55
C ASP A 59 5.38 7.67 -5.40
N CYS A 60 5.38 6.35 -5.45
CA CYS A 60 4.19 5.51 -5.38
C CYS A 60 4.46 4.33 -4.47
N VAL A 61 3.42 3.89 -3.76
CA VAL A 61 3.46 2.60 -3.07
C VAL A 61 2.26 1.78 -3.51
N ILE A 62 2.46 0.48 -3.59
CA ILE A 62 1.38 -0.45 -3.88
C ILE A 62 0.69 -0.76 -2.55
N THR A 63 -0.63 -0.74 -2.55
CA THR A 63 -1.39 -1.06 -1.34
C THR A 63 -1.13 -2.51 -0.92
N ASN A 64 -1.19 -2.76 0.39
CA ASN A 64 -1.02 -4.12 0.92
C ASN A 64 -2.32 -4.91 0.73
N THR A 65 -2.64 -5.20 -0.54
CA THR A 65 -3.89 -5.86 -0.93
C THR A 65 -3.69 -6.96 -1.98
N PHE A 66 -2.45 -7.38 -2.19
CA PHE A 66 -2.14 -8.37 -3.23
C PHE A 66 -2.92 -9.67 -3.01
N GLY A 67 -2.93 -10.18 -1.79
CA GLY A 67 -3.68 -11.38 -1.41
C GLY A 67 -5.04 -11.07 -0.81
N GLY A 68 -5.59 -9.88 -1.11
CA GLY A 68 -6.87 -9.43 -0.55
C GLY A 68 -8.10 -9.93 -1.30
N SER A 69 -7.95 -10.90 -2.19
CA SER A 69 -9.08 -11.48 -2.91
C SER A 69 -9.86 -12.43 -1.98
N ARG A 70 -11.11 -12.68 -2.35
CA ARG A 70 -11.96 -13.59 -1.58
C ARG A 70 -11.32 -14.97 -1.45
N THR A 71 -10.79 -15.49 -2.56
CA THR A 71 -10.17 -16.81 -2.58
C THR A 71 -8.98 -16.89 -1.63
N MET A 72 -8.09 -15.90 -1.69
CA MET A 72 -6.90 -15.88 -0.84
C MET A 72 -7.24 -15.69 0.63
N LEU A 73 -8.15 -14.78 0.93
CA LEU A 73 -8.57 -14.52 2.31
C LEU A 73 -9.30 -15.72 2.90
N LYS A 74 -10.05 -16.44 2.08
CA LYS A 74 -10.73 -17.65 2.54
C LYS A 74 -9.74 -18.71 3.00
N ARG A 75 -8.61 -18.85 2.31
CA ARG A 75 -7.57 -19.80 2.71
C ARG A 75 -7.03 -19.51 4.09
N HIS A 76 -7.04 -18.26 4.50
CA HIS A 76 -6.53 -17.83 5.80
C HIS A 76 -7.64 -17.62 6.83
N GLY A 77 -8.90 -17.91 6.47
CA GLY A 77 -10.01 -17.73 7.39
C GLY A 77 -10.45 -16.28 7.59
N HIS A 78 -10.09 -15.40 6.69
CA HIS A 78 -10.38 -13.96 6.81
C HIS A 78 -11.32 -13.43 5.75
N GLU A 79 -12.08 -14.29 5.09
CA GLU A 79 -12.99 -13.89 4.02
C GLU A 79 -14.02 -12.87 4.47
N ALA A 80 -14.49 -12.99 5.71
CA ALA A 80 -15.50 -12.06 6.25
C ALA A 80 -15.00 -10.63 6.33
N ASP A 81 -13.68 -10.44 6.41
CA ASP A 81 -13.07 -9.12 6.56
C ASP A 81 -12.55 -8.55 5.25
N LEU A 82 -12.94 -9.13 4.12
CA LEU A 82 -12.44 -8.74 2.80
C LEU A 82 -12.51 -7.23 2.56
N ARG A 83 -13.67 -6.64 2.79
CA ARG A 83 -13.85 -5.21 2.56
C ARG A 83 -13.00 -4.38 3.51
N ALA A 84 -13.03 -4.73 4.79
CA ALA A 84 -12.28 -3.99 5.81
C ALA A 84 -10.78 -4.05 5.56
N ILE A 85 -10.26 -5.21 5.18
CA ILE A 85 -8.85 -5.41 4.90
C ILE A 85 -8.41 -4.54 3.71
N ASN A 86 -9.18 -4.56 2.63
CA ASN A 86 -8.82 -3.79 1.44
C ASN A 86 -8.94 -2.29 1.67
N GLN A 87 -10.00 -1.85 2.36
CA GLN A 87 -10.14 -0.44 2.69
C GLN A 87 -9.01 0.05 3.60
N ALA A 88 -8.66 -0.75 4.59
CA ALA A 88 -7.55 -0.40 5.48
C ALA A 88 -6.24 -0.31 4.71
N GLY A 89 -6.00 -1.22 3.77
CA GLY A 89 -4.80 -1.18 2.94
C GLY A 89 -4.66 0.13 2.18
N VAL A 90 -5.76 0.62 1.64
CA VAL A 90 -5.76 1.90 0.91
C VAL A 90 -5.50 3.06 1.87
N ARG A 91 -6.16 3.07 3.04
CA ARG A 91 -5.97 4.14 4.03
C ARG A 91 -4.54 4.21 4.53
N ILE A 92 -3.94 3.06 4.80
CA ILE A 92 -2.56 3.00 5.28
C ILE A 92 -1.61 3.59 4.23
N ALA A 93 -1.78 3.23 2.97
CA ALA A 93 -0.95 3.74 1.89
C ALA A 93 -1.07 5.26 1.77
N ARG A 94 -2.27 5.80 1.91
CA ARG A 94 -2.47 7.25 1.91
C ARG A 94 -1.74 7.90 3.08
N GLU A 95 -1.90 7.34 4.25
CA GLU A 95 -1.30 7.86 5.46
C GLU A 95 0.22 7.86 5.40
N ALA A 96 0.80 6.89 4.70
CA ALA A 96 2.25 6.79 4.55
C ALA A 96 2.86 8.02 3.89
N PHE A 97 2.10 8.71 3.05
CA PHE A 97 2.58 9.91 2.37
C PHE A 97 2.23 11.20 3.10
N GLU A 98 1.42 11.15 4.12
CA GLU A 98 1.07 12.33 4.88
C GLU A 98 2.29 12.84 5.66
N GLY A 99 2.41 14.15 5.77
CA GLY A 99 3.51 14.76 6.47
C GLY A 99 4.77 14.92 5.64
N ARG A 100 4.77 14.53 4.37
CA ARG A 100 5.90 14.71 3.46
C ARG A 100 5.78 16.10 2.83
N GLU A 101 6.28 17.09 3.53
CA GLU A 101 6.22 18.46 3.04
C GLU A 101 6.99 18.63 1.75
N GLY A 102 6.48 19.50 0.87
CA GLY A 102 7.08 19.76 -0.42
C GLY A 102 6.84 18.68 -1.45
N ARG A 103 6.14 17.60 -1.08
CA ARG A 103 5.89 16.48 -1.98
C ARG A 103 4.41 16.16 -2.13
N SER A 104 3.58 17.17 -1.99
CA SER A 104 2.13 16.98 -2.06
C SER A 104 1.67 16.42 -3.40
N GLU A 105 2.33 16.79 -4.48
CA GLU A 105 1.96 16.28 -5.80
C GLU A 105 2.33 14.82 -5.97
N GLU A 106 3.51 14.43 -5.52
CA GLU A 106 3.94 13.03 -5.54
C GLU A 106 3.00 12.18 -4.70
N ARG A 107 2.56 12.69 -3.56
CA ARG A 107 1.60 12.01 -2.72
C ARG A 107 0.30 11.73 -3.46
N ARG A 108 -0.17 12.72 -4.24
CA ARG A 108 -1.38 12.56 -5.04
C ARG A 108 -1.18 11.58 -6.17
N VAL A 109 -0.01 11.60 -6.78
CA VAL A 109 0.36 10.63 -7.79
C VAL A 109 0.35 9.23 -7.18
N GLY A 110 0.84 9.09 -5.95
CA GLY A 110 0.79 7.84 -5.23
C GLY A 110 -0.63 7.32 -5.06
N LYS A 111 -1.57 8.21 -4.78
CA LYS A 111 -2.99 7.83 -4.70
C LYS A 111 -3.50 7.30 -6.04
N GLU A 112 -3.15 7.96 -7.12
CA GLU A 112 -3.55 7.52 -8.46
C GLU A 112 -2.96 6.15 -8.77
N CYS A 113 -1.68 5.97 -8.48
CA CYS A 113 -0.99 4.71 -8.69
C CYS A 113 -1.69 3.58 -7.93
N ARG A 114 -1.99 3.82 -6.68
CA ARG A 114 -2.69 2.85 -5.83
C ARG A 114 -4.05 2.50 -6.40
N SER A 115 -4.78 3.51 -6.84
CA SER A 115 -6.11 3.32 -7.41
C SER A 115 -6.05 2.47 -8.66
N ARG A 116 -5.04 2.67 -9.49
CA ARG A 116 -4.87 1.92 -10.72
C ARG A 116 -4.49 0.47 -10.48
N TRP A 117 -3.69 0.23 -9.47
CA TRP A 117 -3.18 -1.10 -9.20
C TRP A 117 -4.11 -1.95 -8.36
N SER A 118 -5.14 -1.36 -7.80
CA SER A 118 -6.12 -2.13 -7.04
C SER A 118 -6.90 -3.03 -7.97
N PRO A 119 -6.95 -4.34 -7.72
CA PRO A 119 -7.73 -5.25 -8.55
C PRO A 119 -9.24 -5.14 -8.32
N TYR A 120 -9.67 -4.26 -7.44
CA TYR A 120 -11.06 -4.16 -7.01
C TYR A 120 -11.72 -2.83 -7.33
N HIS A 121 -11.09 -2.04 -8.13
CA HIS A 121 -11.73 -0.79 -8.56
C HIS A 121 -12.53 -0.95 -9.83
#